data_e20894e3d485174d0e1e31d20578b4cd
#
_entry.id   e20894e3d485174d0e1e31d20578b4cd
#
_cell.length_a   1.000
_cell.length_b   1.000
_cell.length_c   1.000
_cell.angle_alpha   90.00
_cell.angle_beta   90.00
_cell.angle_gamma   90.00
#
_symmetry.space_group_name_H-M   'P 1'
#
loop_
_entity.id
_entity.type
_entity.pdbx_description
1 polymer ?
#
loop_
_entity_poly.entity_id
_entity_poly.type
_entity_poly.pdbx_seq_one_letter_code
_entity_poly.pdbx_strand_id
1 'polypeptide(L)'
;MGRLAVGAGAAGLALAAGLVALAGPWDGGQRASERDQAEAAELERGQLTAERLAGGTPAAPAVLSPLDGSAAAPSAEVLTRTLTPLLEADELGEEATGAVIDVTSGTVLFERGVTAARAPASTVKVVTAAVALDTLGPHHQLTTRTVVDAEAGRVFLVGGGDTTLTASDLQGLADRTARALAGLDLDRVGVAYDVSAYAAETHPIGVNPNIAPITPLQVNAGRLDDSTHGPAERSTDPAKDAARAFAERLATAGITVKGGVREATAPEGAAHLAEHRSAPVASLVERMLTDSDNDLAEALARVTAVAGDQPGTAGGVARALTEGAEALGAPLDSVRFVDASGLDRDGRVTAGLLTAVLAAAADQERPELRPALTGLPVAGFTGTLTNRYDDGDGAGGAGVVRAKTGTLTGVNTLAGTATTADGRVLAFAFMAADTRDAEAAQEALDTAASALAALSVT
;
A
#
# COMPACT_ATOMS: atom_id res chain seq x y z
N MET A 1 -45.51 11.52 48.21
CA MET A 1 -45.18 10.27 47.45
C MET A 1 -43.77 10.25 46.90
N GLY A 2 -43.03 11.35 46.77
CA GLY A 2 -41.66 11.37 46.18
C GLY A 2 -40.55 10.76 47.03
N ARG A 3 -40.64 10.69 48.35
CA ARG A 3 -39.59 10.15 49.22
C ARG A 3 -39.54 8.63 49.31
N LEU A 4 -40.66 7.95 49.03
CA LEU A 4 -40.69 6.46 49.00
C LEU A 4 -40.18 5.89 47.67
N ALA A 5 -40.29 6.61 46.54
CA ALA A 5 -39.79 6.17 45.25
C ALA A 5 -38.24 6.25 45.17
N VAL A 6 -37.63 7.26 45.81
CA VAL A 6 -36.16 7.39 45.86
C VAL A 6 -35.53 6.32 46.76
N GLY A 7 -36.18 5.97 47.88
CA GLY A 7 -35.71 4.88 48.75
C GLY A 7 -35.75 3.50 48.11
N ALA A 8 -36.80 3.22 47.36
CA ALA A 8 -36.93 1.92 46.64
C ALA A 8 -35.92 1.76 45.49
N GLY A 9 -35.60 2.88 44.77
CA GLY A 9 -34.56 2.88 43.74
C GLY A 9 -33.16 2.67 44.26
N ALA A 10 -32.83 3.33 45.39
CA ALA A 10 -31.52 3.16 46.04
C ALA A 10 -31.32 1.74 46.62
N ALA A 11 -32.36 1.15 47.22
CA ALA A 11 -32.32 -0.21 47.73
C ALA A 11 -32.23 -1.24 46.60
N GLY A 12 -32.88 -1.01 45.46
CA GLY A 12 -32.78 -1.88 44.27
C GLY A 12 -31.37 -1.83 43.65
N LEU A 13 -30.77 -0.66 43.55
CA LEU A 13 -29.40 -0.51 43.04
C LEU A 13 -28.35 -1.14 44.00
N ALA A 14 -28.53 -1.02 45.31
CA ALA A 14 -27.65 -1.62 46.32
C ALA A 14 -27.76 -3.17 46.30
N LEU A 15 -28.97 -3.72 46.12
CA LEU A 15 -29.18 -5.17 45.93
C LEU A 15 -28.59 -5.69 44.64
N ALA A 16 -28.73 -4.98 43.54
CA ALA A 16 -28.12 -5.33 42.24
C ALA A 16 -26.59 -5.29 42.29
N ALA A 17 -26.00 -4.26 42.92
CA ALA A 17 -24.57 -4.15 43.14
C ALA A 17 -24.05 -5.25 44.08
N GLY A 18 -24.81 -5.60 45.15
CA GLY A 18 -24.48 -6.68 46.05
C GLY A 18 -24.51 -8.05 45.40
N LEU A 19 -25.48 -8.31 44.52
CA LEU A 19 -25.55 -9.57 43.75
C LEU A 19 -24.42 -9.70 42.75
N VAL A 20 -24.00 -8.61 42.10
CA VAL A 20 -22.84 -8.57 41.19
C VAL A 20 -21.53 -8.79 41.97
N ALA A 21 -21.41 -8.24 43.21
CA ALA A 21 -20.24 -8.47 44.05
C ALA A 21 -20.18 -9.89 44.64
N LEU A 22 -21.34 -10.53 44.87
CA LEU A 22 -21.45 -11.95 45.36
C LEU A 22 -21.24 -12.96 44.24
N ALA A 23 -21.37 -12.54 42.95
CA ALA A 23 -21.10 -13.41 41.81
C ALA A 23 -19.61 -13.71 41.62
N GLY A 24 -18.72 -13.12 42.43
CA GLY A 24 -17.29 -13.35 42.43
C GLY A 24 -16.53 -12.66 41.32
N PRO A 25 -15.21 -12.67 41.36
CA PRO A 25 -14.42 -12.11 40.30
C PRO A 25 -14.73 -12.79 38.97
N TRP A 26 -14.87 -12.00 37.93
CA TRP A 26 -15.24 -12.41 36.56
C TRP A 26 -14.29 -13.43 35.91
N ASP A 27 -13.21 -13.80 36.62
CA ASP A 27 -12.22 -14.81 36.22
C ASP A 27 -12.54 -16.22 36.73
N GLY A 28 -13.62 -16.45 37.52
CA GLY A 28 -14.09 -17.75 37.96
C GLY A 28 -15.35 -18.18 37.22
N GLY A 29 -15.49 -19.45 36.86
CA GLY A 29 -16.67 -20.03 36.26
C GLY A 29 -16.56 -20.19 34.73
N GLN A 30 -17.61 -19.89 34.00
CA GLN A 30 -17.76 -20.23 32.58
C GLN A 30 -16.62 -19.67 31.67
N ARG A 31 -16.11 -18.47 31.96
CA ARG A 31 -14.98 -17.88 31.22
C ARG A 31 -13.63 -18.54 31.52
N ALA A 32 -13.42 -19.06 32.73
CA ALA A 32 -12.22 -19.83 33.01
C ALA A 32 -12.26 -21.16 32.25
N SER A 33 -13.40 -21.85 32.26
CA SER A 33 -13.57 -23.07 31.47
C SER A 33 -13.52 -22.84 29.96
N GLU A 34 -13.96 -21.69 29.46
CA GLU A 34 -13.85 -21.33 28.06
C GLU A 34 -12.37 -21.03 27.65
N ARG A 35 -11.58 -20.41 28.55
CA ARG A 35 -10.12 -20.23 28.33
C ARG A 35 -9.40 -21.56 28.36
N ASP A 36 -9.66 -22.41 29.36
CA ASP A 36 -9.05 -23.73 29.48
C ASP A 36 -9.39 -24.60 28.25
N GLN A 37 -10.63 -24.50 27.75
CA GLN A 37 -11.05 -25.18 26.52
C GLN A 37 -10.39 -24.57 25.27
N ALA A 38 -10.19 -23.26 25.21
CA ALA A 38 -9.48 -22.62 24.12
C ALA A 38 -7.99 -22.98 24.10
N GLU A 39 -7.32 -22.98 25.25
CA GLU A 39 -5.92 -23.41 25.40
C GLU A 39 -5.75 -24.93 25.10
N ALA A 40 -6.67 -25.76 25.54
CA ALA A 40 -6.68 -27.16 25.18
C ALA A 40 -6.88 -27.39 23.67
N ALA A 41 -7.79 -26.61 23.05
CA ALA A 41 -8.02 -26.67 21.61
C ALA A 41 -6.85 -26.11 20.78
N GLU A 42 -6.08 -25.18 21.32
CA GLU A 42 -4.84 -24.69 20.68
C GLU A 42 -3.71 -25.72 20.81
N LEU A 43 -3.56 -26.37 21.94
CA LEU A 43 -2.62 -27.46 22.13
C LEU A 43 -2.94 -28.69 21.26
N GLU A 44 -4.21 -29.05 21.15
CA GLU A 44 -4.67 -30.12 20.24
C GLU A 44 -4.43 -29.75 18.77
N ARG A 45 -4.71 -28.49 18.38
CA ARG A 45 -4.38 -27.98 17.03
C ARG A 45 -2.88 -27.97 16.78
N GLY A 46 -2.07 -27.59 17.76
CA GLY A 46 -0.61 -27.64 17.68
C GLY A 46 -0.09 -29.07 17.52
N GLN A 47 -0.63 -30.03 18.25
CA GLN A 47 -0.28 -31.47 18.15
C GLN A 47 -0.73 -32.07 16.82
N LEU A 48 -1.97 -31.79 16.38
CA LEU A 48 -2.49 -32.21 15.08
C LEU A 48 -1.70 -31.58 13.90
N THR A 49 -1.19 -30.35 14.08
CA THR A 49 -0.32 -29.71 13.07
C THR A 49 1.06 -30.37 13.03
N ALA A 50 1.64 -30.73 14.19
CA ALA A 50 2.91 -31.41 14.26
C ALA A 50 2.83 -32.85 13.71
N GLU A 51 1.76 -33.58 14.00
CA GLU A 51 1.51 -34.94 13.45
C GLU A 51 1.22 -34.89 11.94
N ARG A 52 0.54 -33.84 11.45
CA ARG A 52 0.30 -33.62 10.02
C ARG A 52 1.58 -33.26 9.26
N LEU A 53 2.51 -32.55 9.88
CA LEU A 53 3.82 -32.26 9.28
C LEU A 53 4.74 -33.49 9.24
N ALA A 54 4.52 -34.46 10.13
CA ALA A 54 5.29 -35.71 10.18
C ALA A 54 4.74 -36.81 9.26
N GLY A 55 3.45 -36.80 8.95
CA GLY A 55 2.82 -37.72 8.00
C GLY A 55 2.32 -36.92 6.82
N GLY A 56 2.99 -37.04 5.65
CA GLY A 56 2.60 -36.30 4.44
C GLY A 56 1.08 -36.29 4.24
N THR A 57 0.45 -35.14 4.52
CA THR A 57 -1.00 -34.96 4.33
C THR A 57 -1.31 -35.12 2.85
N PRO A 58 -2.27 -35.95 2.47
CA PRO A 58 -2.80 -35.90 1.12
C PRO A 58 -3.31 -34.50 0.88
N ALA A 59 -2.85 -33.84 -0.19
CA ALA A 59 -3.35 -32.53 -0.58
C ALA A 59 -4.88 -32.62 -0.63
N ALA A 60 -5.55 -31.66 0.03
CA ALA A 60 -7.00 -31.56 -0.09
C ALA A 60 -7.35 -31.54 -1.58
N PRO A 61 -8.36 -32.31 -2.02
CA PRO A 61 -8.75 -32.25 -3.44
C PRO A 61 -9.09 -30.81 -3.79
N ALA A 62 -8.54 -30.35 -4.92
CA ALA A 62 -8.80 -29.00 -5.39
C ALA A 62 -10.32 -28.80 -5.53
N VAL A 63 -10.89 -27.90 -4.75
CA VAL A 63 -12.33 -27.58 -4.76
C VAL A 63 -12.71 -26.85 -6.05
N LEU A 64 -11.73 -26.17 -6.67
CA LEU A 64 -11.83 -25.55 -7.98
C LEU A 64 -10.84 -26.27 -8.89
N SER A 65 -11.28 -26.64 -10.08
CA SER A 65 -10.34 -27.03 -11.12
C SER A 65 -9.32 -25.91 -11.28
N PRO A 66 -8.00 -26.21 -11.36
CA PRO A 66 -7.04 -25.20 -11.79
C PRO A 66 -7.59 -24.55 -13.05
N LEU A 67 -7.47 -23.22 -13.18
CA LEU A 67 -7.73 -22.57 -14.45
C LEU A 67 -6.88 -23.33 -15.48
N ASP A 68 -7.56 -24.01 -16.39
CA ASP A 68 -6.89 -24.87 -17.34
C ASP A 68 -6.10 -23.96 -18.28
N GLY A 69 -4.79 -23.86 -18.08
CA GLY A 69 -3.90 -23.06 -18.94
C GLY A 69 -3.88 -23.55 -20.40
N SER A 70 -4.72 -24.55 -20.75
CA SER A 70 -4.89 -25.08 -22.09
C SER A 70 -5.78 -24.22 -22.99
N ALA A 71 -6.54 -23.25 -22.44
CA ALA A 71 -7.28 -22.31 -23.27
C ALA A 71 -6.30 -21.59 -24.21
N ALA A 72 -6.57 -21.62 -25.53
CA ALA A 72 -5.72 -20.94 -26.48
C ALA A 72 -5.76 -19.42 -26.24
N ALA A 73 -4.63 -18.74 -26.46
CA ALA A 73 -4.64 -17.27 -26.39
C ALA A 73 -5.48 -16.71 -27.56
N PRO A 74 -6.21 -15.60 -27.37
CA PRO A 74 -6.85 -14.91 -28.48
C PRO A 74 -5.81 -14.52 -29.52
N SER A 75 -6.17 -14.58 -30.82
CA SER A 75 -5.22 -14.22 -31.88
C SER A 75 -4.97 -12.69 -31.92
N ALA A 76 -3.77 -12.31 -32.34
CA ALA A 76 -3.42 -10.88 -32.49
C ALA A 76 -4.37 -10.16 -33.48
N GLU A 77 -4.89 -10.90 -34.49
CA GLU A 77 -5.86 -10.35 -35.42
C GLU A 77 -7.20 -10.01 -34.76
N VAL A 78 -7.69 -10.87 -33.85
CA VAL A 78 -8.91 -10.60 -33.08
C VAL A 78 -8.71 -9.40 -32.19
N LEU A 79 -7.59 -9.32 -31.46
CA LEU A 79 -7.32 -8.17 -30.60
C LEU A 79 -7.18 -6.86 -31.39
N THR A 80 -6.47 -6.90 -32.52
CA THR A 80 -6.31 -5.70 -33.37
C THR A 80 -7.67 -5.20 -33.86
N ARG A 81 -8.53 -6.12 -34.36
CA ARG A 81 -9.86 -5.76 -34.83
C ARG A 81 -10.75 -5.20 -33.70
N THR A 82 -10.62 -5.74 -32.50
CA THR A 82 -11.42 -5.32 -31.35
C THR A 82 -10.92 -4.01 -30.75
N LEU A 83 -9.62 -3.87 -30.49
CA LEU A 83 -9.08 -2.75 -29.73
C LEU A 83 -8.78 -1.52 -30.57
N THR A 84 -8.44 -1.67 -31.87
CA THR A 84 -8.09 -0.51 -32.70
C THR A 84 -9.19 0.54 -32.71
N PRO A 85 -10.47 0.22 -33.01
CA PRO A 85 -11.53 1.24 -33.03
C PRO A 85 -11.80 1.82 -31.63
N LEU A 86 -11.62 1.05 -30.56
CA LEU A 86 -11.82 1.54 -29.17
C LEU A 86 -10.72 2.51 -28.75
N LEU A 87 -9.48 2.29 -29.16
CA LEU A 87 -8.36 3.18 -28.89
C LEU A 87 -8.25 4.36 -29.88
N GLU A 88 -9.10 4.41 -30.91
CA GLU A 88 -9.28 5.51 -31.83
C GLU A 88 -10.48 6.40 -31.46
N ALA A 89 -11.14 6.13 -30.35
CA ALA A 89 -12.25 6.94 -29.86
C ALA A 89 -11.79 8.38 -29.57
N ASP A 90 -12.59 9.36 -29.99
CA ASP A 90 -12.28 10.79 -29.88
C ASP A 90 -12.02 11.24 -28.43
N GLU A 91 -12.62 10.54 -27.46
CA GLU A 91 -12.48 10.76 -26.01
C GLU A 91 -11.05 10.51 -25.51
N LEU A 92 -10.30 9.62 -26.19
CA LEU A 92 -8.92 9.26 -25.85
C LEU A 92 -7.87 10.18 -26.47
N GLY A 93 -8.29 11.15 -27.29
CA GLY A 93 -7.38 12.01 -28.04
C GLY A 93 -6.71 11.30 -29.22
N GLU A 94 -5.88 12.04 -29.97
CA GLU A 94 -5.36 11.55 -31.26
C GLU A 94 -4.27 10.46 -31.14
N GLU A 95 -3.64 10.35 -29.98
CA GLU A 95 -2.42 9.54 -29.81
C GLU A 95 -2.50 8.51 -28.68
N ALA A 96 -3.67 7.89 -28.47
CA ALA A 96 -3.78 6.82 -27.50
C ALA A 96 -2.86 5.64 -27.84
N THR A 97 -2.14 5.15 -26.84
CA THR A 97 -1.23 3.99 -26.97
C THR A 97 -1.75 2.80 -26.20
N GLY A 98 -1.40 1.59 -26.63
CA GLY A 98 -1.83 0.40 -25.96
C GLY A 98 -0.94 -0.81 -26.23
N ALA A 99 -0.86 -1.70 -25.25
CA ALA A 99 -0.22 -3.01 -25.40
C ALA A 99 -1.01 -4.06 -24.63
N VAL A 100 -1.02 -5.29 -25.13
CA VAL A 100 -1.61 -6.45 -24.47
C VAL A 100 -0.67 -7.64 -24.61
N ILE A 101 -0.39 -8.31 -23.50
CA ILE A 101 0.47 -9.49 -23.41
C ILE A 101 -0.34 -10.64 -22.79
N ASP A 102 -0.23 -11.82 -23.37
CA ASP A 102 -0.65 -13.03 -22.70
C ASP A 102 0.31 -13.38 -21.56
N VAL A 103 -0.19 -13.37 -20.34
CA VAL A 103 0.64 -13.57 -19.14
C VAL A 103 1.27 -14.98 -19.10
N THR A 104 0.57 -15.99 -19.61
CA THR A 104 1.03 -17.39 -19.52
C THR A 104 2.17 -17.70 -20.50
N SER A 105 2.08 -17.15 -21.73
CA SER A 105 3.08 -17.41 -22.77
C SER A 105 4.12 -16.30 -22.92
N GLY A 106 3.89 -15.12 -22.33
CA GLY A 106 4.68 -13.93 -22.58
C GLY A 106 4.50 -13.33 -23.98
N THR A 107 3.54 -13.86 -24.77
CA THR A 107 3.35 -13.44 -26.15
C THR A 107 2.66 -12.07 -26.21
N VAL A 108 3.24 -11.15 -26.96
CA VAL A 108 2.59 -9.87 -27.28
C VAL A 108 1.47 -10.12 -28.28
N LEU A 109 0.24 -9.73 -27.91
CA LEU A 109 -0.97 -9.97 -28.69
C LEU A 109 -1.49 -8.70 -29.38
N PHE A 110 -1.18 -7.53 -28.85
CA PHE A 110 -1.59 -6.25 -29.41
C PHE A 110 -0.59 -5.15 -29.09
N GLU A 111 -0.31 -4.30 -30.05
CA GLU A 111 0.55 -3.12 -29.89
C GLU A 111 -0.02 -1.95 -30.72
N ARG A 112 -0.10 -0.79 -30.06
CA ARG A 112 -0.41 0.50 -30.70
C ARG A 112 0.47 1.57 -30.06
N GLY A 113 1.40 2.15 -30.81
CA GLY A 113 2.32 3.16 -30.28
C GLY A 113 3.08 2.68 -29.04
N VAL A 114 3.42 1.40 -28.97
CA VAL A 114 3.94 0.70 -27.79
C VAL A 114 5.24 1.30 -27.25
N THR A 115 6.03 1.96 -28.09
CA THR A 115 7.28 2.66 -27.74
C THR A 115 7.09 4.18 -27.54
N ALA A 116 5.89 4.71 -27.81
CA ALA A 116 5.61 6.12 -27.62
C ALA A 116 5.40 6.41 -26.13
N ALA A 117 6.38 7.11 -25.53
CA ALA A 117 6.34 7.43 -24.11
C ALA A 117 5.33 8.53 -23.79
N ARG A 118 4.50 8.30 -22.78
CA ARG A 118 3.45 9.20 -22.30
C ARG A 118 3.63 9.50 -20.80
N ALA A 119 2.99 10.56 -20.32
CA ALA A 119 2.87 10.77 -18.88
C ALA A 119 2.07 9.62 -18.26
N PRO A 120 2.62 8.90 -17.28
CA PRO A 120 1.96 7.70 -16.73
C PRO A 120 0.81 8.04 -15.79
N ALA A 121 0.80 9.22 -15.21
CA ALA A 121 0.03 9.48 -14.01
C ALA A 121 0.26 8.35 -13.00
N SER A 122 -0.73 7.98 -12.20
CA SER A 122 -0.55 6.96 -11.15
C SER A 122 -0.33 5.53 -11.63
N THR A 123 -0.32 5.24 -12.94
CA THR A 123 0.05 3.90 -13.42
C THR A 123 1.56 3.60 -13.23
N VAL A 124 2.42 4.61 -13.05
CA VAL A 124 3.83 4.39 -12.66
C VAL A 124 3.95 3.61 -11.36
N LYS A 125 2.95 3.69 -10.46
CA LYS A 125 2.94 2.93 -9.20
C LYS A 125 2.99 1.40 -9.40
N VAL A 126 2.64 0.90 -10.58
CA VAL A 126 2.84 -0.51 -10.94
C VAL A 126 4.34 -0.84 -10.97
N VAL A 127 5.14 0.05 -11.54
CA VAL A 127 6.61 -0.10 -11.56
C VAL A 127 7.17 0.05 -10.15
N THR A 128 6.76 1.10 -9.43
CA THR A 128 7.16 1.33 -8.04
C THR A 128 6.87 0.12 -7.15
N ALA A 129 5.69 -0.49 -7.31
CA ALA A 129 5.28 -1.69 -6.59
C ALA A 129 6.18 -2.89 -6.87
N ALA A 130 6.39 -3.21 -8.15
CA ALA A 130 7.18 -4.36 -8.54
C ALA A 130 8.66 -4.21 -8.12
N VAL A 131 9.25 -3.03 -8.34
CA VAL A 131 10.64 -2.75 -7.94
C VAL A 131 10.82 -2.77 -6.43
N ALA A 132 9.85 -2.23 -5.65
CA ALA A 132 9.91 -2.29 -4.19
C ALA A 132 9.83 -3.73 -3.67
N LEU A 133 8.96 -4.56 -4.23
CA LEU A 133 8.82 -5.97 -3.87
C LEU A 133 10.07 -6.78 -4.22
N ASP A 134 10.65 -6.55 -5.40
CA ASP A 134 11.87 -7.22 -5.85
C ASP A 134 13.08 -6.86 -4.98
N THR A 135 13.24 -5.58 -4.65
CA THR A 135 14.40 -5.08 -3.89
C THR A 135 14.30 -5.36 -2.40
N LEU A 136 13.14 -5.09 -1.78
CA LEU A 136 12.96 -5.19 -0.32
C LEU A 136 12.47 -6.57 0.12
N GLY A 137 11.78 -7.27 -0.77
CA GLY A 137 11.04 -8.47 -0.45
C GLY A 137 9.67 -8.19 0.18
N PRO A 138 8.67 -9.10 -0.03
CA PRO A 138 7.29 -8.89 0.39
C PRO A 138 7.10 -8.83 1.92
N HIS A 139 8.01 -9.44 2.69
CA HIS A 139 7.94 -9.53 4.15
C HIS A 139 8.68 -8.42 4.90
N HIS A 140 9.43 -7.58 4.18
CA HIS A 140 10.13 -6.46 4.79
C HIS A 140 9.15 -5.50 5.48
N GLN A 141 9.54 -4.92 6.62
CA GLN A 141 8.74 -3.97 7.38
C GLN A 141 9.55 -2.70 7.63
N LEU A 142 8.91 -1.55 7.43
CA LEU A 142 9.50 -0.25 7.73
C LEU A 142 9.48 -0.03 9.24
N THR A 143 10.60 0.46 9.80
CA THR A 143 10.75 0.53 11.26
C THR A 143 10.88 1.97 11.73
N THR A 144 9.93 2.44 12.55
CA THR A 144 10.07 3.66 13.35
C THR A 144 10.55 3.26 14.73
N ARG A 145 11.68 3.79 15.18
CA ARG A 145 12.30 3.37 16.45
C ARG A 145 12.63 4.56 17.35
N THR A 146 12.83 4.26 18.64
CA THR A 146 13.36 5.22 19.60
C THR A 146 14.69 4.73 20.15
N VAL A 147 15.63 5.65 20.25
CA VAL A 147 16.95 5.42 20.85
C VAL A 147 17.26 6.53 21.85
N VAL A 148 18.15 6.29 22.79
CA VAL A 148 18.56 7.27 23.79
C VAL A 148 20.07 7.47 23.80
N ASP A 149 20.45 8.76 23.82
CA ASP A 149 21.76 9.19 24.29
C ASP A 149 21.59 9.50 25.80
N ALA A 150 22.01 8.56 26.63
CA ALA A 150 21.83 8.67 28.08
C ALA A 150 22.69 9.78 28.70
N GLU A 151 23.89 10.06 28.15
CA GLU A 151 24.77 11.11 28.64
C GLU A 151 24.20 12.49 28.36
N ALA A 152 23.63 12.69 27.16
CA ALA A 152 22.95 13.92 26.78
C ALA A 152 21.53 14.01 27.36
N GLY A 153 20.98 12.92 27.93
CA GLY A 153 19.60 12.85 28.40
C GLY A 153 18.59 13.11 27.28
N ARG A 154 18.82 12.51 26.09
CA ARG A 154 18.01 12.78 24.89
C ARG A 154 17.51 11.51 24.23
N VAL A 155 16.21 11.47 23.99
CA VAL A 155 15.56 10.46 23.18
C VAL A 155 15.44 10.95 21.73
N PHE A 156 15.72 10.07 20.78
CA PHE A 156 15.53 10.32 19.36
C PHE A 156 14.41 9.44 18.85
N LEU A 157 13.43 10.06 18.20
CA LEU A 157 12.43 9.37 17.38
C LEU A 157 12.99 9.27 15.96
N VAL A 158 13.34 8.06 15.53
CA VAL A 158 14.00 7.81 14.24
C VAL A 158 12.99 7.27 13.25
N GLY A 159 12.77 8.00 12.16
CA GLY A 159 11.87 7.60 11.08
C GLY A 159 12.52 6.58 10.15
N GLY A 160 11.74 5.61 9.69
CA GLY A 160 12.16 4.58 8.75
C GLY A 160 11.37 4.54 7.43
N GLY A 161 10.59 5.60 7.14
CA GLY A 161 9.82 5.71 5.90
C GLY A 161 8.37 5.22 5.98
N ASP A 162 7.90 4.80 7.15
CA ASP A 162 6.51 4.38 7.31
C ASP A 162 5.55 5.59 7.33
N THR A 163 4.84 5.81 6.22
CA THR A 163 3.80 6.84 6.10
C THR A 163 2.48 6.41 6.72
N THR A 164 2.33 5.12 7.04
CA THR A 164 1.10 4.53 7.57
C THR A 164 1.04 4.51 9.09
N LEU A 165 2.12 4.96 9.77
CA LEU A 165 2.19 5.08 11.23
C LEU A 165 0.98 5.84 11.75
N THR A 166 0.19 5.21 12.62
CA THR A 166 -1.01 5.84 13.19
C THR A 166 -0.72 6.58 14.51
N ALA A 167 -1.66 7.40 14.94
CA ALA A 167 -1.60 8.03 16.26
C ALA A 167 -1.57 7.00 17.41
N SER A 168 -2.24 5.85 17.23
CA SER A 168 -2.24 4.72 18.17
C SER A 168 -0.89 4.01 18.22
N ASP A 169 -0.24 3.81 17.06
CA ASP A 169 1.08 3.19 16.98
C ASP A 169 2.13 4.06 17.67
N LEU A 170 2.03 5.38 17.44
CA LEU A 170 2.89 6.37 18.11
C LEU A 170 2.69 6.38 19.62
N GLN A 171 1.43 6.22 20.10
CA GLN A 171 1.14 6.06 21.53
C GLN A 171 1.80 4.80 22.08
N GLY A 172 1.60 3.66 21.42
CA GLY A 172 2.23 2.41 21.82
C GLY A 172 3.76 2.47 21.84
N LEU A 173 4.36 3.20 20.89
CA LEU A 173 5.81 3.43 20.84
C LEU A 173 6.26 4.29 22.04
N ALA A 174 5.52 5.38 22.35
CA ALA A 174 5.81 6.23 23.49
C ALA A 174 5.71 5.48 24.83
N ASP A 175 4.71 4.62 25.01
CA ASP A 175 4.53 3.82 26.22
C ASP A 175 5.67 2.80 26.40
N ARG A 176 6.12 2.15 25.33
CA ARG A 176 7.28 1.24 25.38
C ARG A 176 8.56 2.01 25.69
N THR A 177 8.73 3.19 25.09
CA THR A 177 9.87 4.06 25.34
C THR A 177 9.91 4.51 26.80
N ALA A 178 8.78 4.93 27.37
CA ALA A 178 8.71 5.34 28.77
C ALA A 178 9.10 4.22 29.74
N ARG A 179 8.63 2.99 29.48
CA ARG A 179 9.02 1.81 30.26
C ARG A 179 10.52 1.50 30.17
N ALA A 180 11.10 1.61 28.98
CA ALA A 180 12.53 1.40 28.78
C ALA A 180 13.37 2.47 29.50
N LEU A 181 12.95 3.73 29.45
CA LEU A 181 13.61 4.83 30.15
C LEU A 181 13.56 4.65 31.68
N ALA A 182 12.42 4.18 32.23
CA ALA A 182 12.30 3.87 33.64
C ALA A 182 13.28 2.77 34.09
N GLY A 183 13.53 1.78 33.22
CA GLY A 183 14.55 0.74 33.46
C GLY A 183 16.01 1.27 33.44
N LEU A 184 16.21 2.47 32.93
CA LEU A 184 17.51 3.17 32.91
C LEU A 184 17.61 4.31 33.96
N ASP A 185 16.61 4.44 34.84
CA ASP A 185 16.48 5.55 35.79
C ASP A 185 16.45 6.94 35.14
N LEU A 186 15.92 7.02 33.93
CA LEU A 186 15.78 8.25 33.14
C LEU A 186 14.34 8.75 33.16
N ASP A 187 13.99 9.56 34.14
CA ASP A 187 12.65 10.17 34.29
C ASP A 187 12.49 11.52 33.58
N ARG A 188 13.61 12.05 33.01
CA ARG A 188 13.66 13.39 32.42
C ARG A 188 14.57 13.42 31.20
N VAL A 189 14.01 13.71 30.02
CA VAL A 189 14.73 13.70 28.74
C VAL A 189 14.38 14.90 27.84
N GLY A 190 15.26 15.24 26.93
CA GLY A 190 14.90 16.02 25.74
C GLY A 190 14.44 15.09 24.62
N VAL A 191 13.65 15.60 23.67
CA VAL A 191 13.23 14.84 22.49
C VAL A 191 13.83 15.45 21.21
N ALA A 192 14.45 14.62 20.40
CA ALA A 192 14.85 14.95 19.04
C ALA A 192 14.18 13.97 18.05
N TYR A 193 14.16 14.35 16.79
CA TYR A 193 13.71 13.45 15.73
C TYR A 193 14.76 13.35 14.64
N ASP A 194 14.91 12.14 14.10
CA ASP A 194 15.91 11.79 13.10
C ASP A 194 15.23 11.41 11.79
N VAL A 195 15.54 12.16 10.74
CA VAL A 195 15.04 11.98 9.38
C VAL A 195 16.16 11.61 8.41
N SER A 196 17.24 11.03 8.90
CA SER A 196 18.45 10.74 8.09
C SER A 196 18.33 9.46 7.23
N ALA A 197 17.25 8.68 7.36
CA ALA A 197 17.07 7.45 6.58
C ALA A 197 17.04 7.70 5.06
N TYR A 198 16.51 8.85 4.65
CA TYR A 198 16.62 9.38 3.29
C TYR A 198 16.40 10.90 3.28
N ALA A 199 16.74 11.57 2.18
CA ALA A 199 16.61 13.01 2.08
C ALA A 199 15.15 13.45 2.19
N ALA A 200 14.85 14.38 3.12
CA ALA A 200 13.57 15.04 3.16
C ALA A 200 13.45 16.03 1.99
N GLU A 201 12.40 15.89 1.18
CA GLU A 201 12.18 16.70 0.00
C GLU A 201 10.73 17.12 -0.13
N THR A 202 10.48 18.24 -0.78
CA THR A 202 9.14 18.61 -1.23
C THR A 202 9.00 18.21 -2.69
N HIS A 203 7.91 17.52 -3.03
CA HIS A 203 7.62 17.16 -4.41
C HIS A 203 7.55 18.41 -5.31
N PRO A 204 7.98 18.40 -6.59
CA PRO A 204 8.01 19.56 -7.47
C PRO A 204 6.67 20.31 -7.59
N ILE A 205 5.54 19.60 -7.45
CA ILE A 205 4.20 20.24 -7.46
C ILE A 205 3.84 20.94 -6.13
N GLY A 206 4.74 20.94 -5.15
CA GLY A 206 4.51 21.50 -3.81
C GLY A 206 3.62 20.64 -2.93
N VAL A 207 3.50 21.04 -1.65
CA VAL A 207 2.56 20.42 -0.70
C VAL A 207 1.13 20.78 -1.11
N ASN A 208 0.29 19.78 -1.23
CA ASN A 208 -1.12 19.95 -1.61
C ASN A 208 -1.96 18.77 -1.09
N PRO A 209 -3.29 18.74 -1.28
CA PRO A 209 -4.11 17.65 -0.75
C PRO A 209 -3.75 16.24 -1.21
N ASN A 210 -2.92 16.08 -2.25
CA ASN A 210 -2.52 14.77 -2.77
C ASN A 210 -1.16 14.28 -2.25
N ILE A 211 -0.34 15.16 -1.65
CA ILE A 211 1.01 14.79 -1.19
C ILE A 211 1.52 15.76 -0.10
N ALA A 212 2.06 15.20 0.98
CA ALA A 212 2.81 15.89 2.01
C ALA A 212 4.29 16.10 1.61
N PRO A 213 5.10 16.83 2.40
CA PRO A 213 6.55 16.74 2.31
C PRO A 213 7.01 15.30 2.48
N ILE A 214 7.90 14.84 1.60
CA ILE A 214 8.44 13.48 1.62
C ILE A 214 9.52 13.41 2.67
N THR A 215 9.28 12.69 3.75
CA THR A 215 10.18 12.56 4.89
C THR A 215 10.06 11.16 5.51
N PRO A 216 11.17 10.59 6.06
CA PRO A 216 11.12 9.24 6.64
C PRO A 216 10.29 9.14 7.93
N LEU A 217 9.87 10.25 8.49
CA LEU A 217 9.05 10.29 9.71
C LEU A 217 7.78 11.09 9.49
N GLN A 218 6.64 10.46 9.59
CA GLN A 218 5.33 11.12 9.56
C GLN A 218 4.25 10.22 10.17
N VAL A 219 3.17 10.81 10.63
CA VAL A 219 1.99 10.12 11.12
C VAL A 219 0.87 10.30 10.10
N ASN A 220 0.23 9.19 9.70
CA ASN A 220 -0.90 9.19 8.77
C ASN A 220 -0.63 10.02 7.49
N ALA A 221 0.55 9.85 6.88
CA ALA A 221 0.96 10.57 5.68
C ALA A 221 0.85 12.12 5.83
N GLY A 222 1.06 12.66 7.03
CA GLY A 222 0.95 14.08 7.32
C GLY A 222 -0.45 14.67 7.14
N ARG A 223 -1.51 13.86 7.09
CA ARG A 223 -2.91 14.31 7.01
C ARG A 223 -3.32 15.07 8.27
N LEU A 224 -4.08 16.15 8.09
CA LEU A 224 -4.58 16.97 9.18
C LEU A 224 -5.99 16.55 9.64
N ASP A 225 -6.56 15.54 9.03
CA ASP A 225 -7.82 14.90 9.39
C ASP A 225 -7.64 13.40 9.66
N ASP A 226 -8.72 12.70 10.02
CA ASP A 226 -8.71 11.27 10.34
C ASP A 226 -8.87 10.38 9.09
N SER A 227 -8.85 10.95 7.86
CA SER A 227 -8.93 10.17 6.64
C SER A 227 -7.66 9.32 6.45
N THR A 228 -7.81 8.14 5.83
CA THR A 228 -6.70 7.22 5.57
C THR A 228 -6.31 7.13 4.09
N HIS A 229 -7.13 7.69 3.20
CA HIS A 229 -6.93 7.70 1.75
C HIS A 229 -7.63 8.91 1.10
N GLY A 230 -7.39 9.13 -0.18
CA GLY A 230 -7.94 10.25 -0.94
C GLY A 230 -7.27 11.59 -0.60
N PRO A 231 -7.75 12.71 -1.17
CA PRO A 231 -7.23 14.03 -0.88
C PRO A 231 -7.54 14.49 0.55
N ALA A 232 -6.59 15.15 1.22
CA ALA A 232 -6.75 15.76 2.54
C ALA A 232 -5.75 16.90 2.71
N GLU A 233 -6.03 17.87 3.56
CA GLU A 233 -5.03 18.87 3.95
C GLU A 233 -3.80 18.20 4.56
N ARG A 234 -2.62 18.71 4.24
CA ARG A 234 -1.34 18.13 4.66
C ARG A 234 -0.58 19.09 5.56
N SER A 235 0.09 18.52 6.58
CA SER A 235 1.12 19.21 7.34
C SER A 235 2.26 19.67 6.42
N THR A 236 2.79 20.86 6.66
CA THR A 236 4.00 21.35 5.99
C THR A 236 5.30 20.90 6.67
N ASP A 237 5.20 20.30 7.89
CA ASP A 237 6.34 19.77 8.65
C ASP A 237 5.92 18.50 9.42
N PRO A 238 5.55 17.41 8.69
CA PRO A 238 4.97 16.21 9.30
C PRO A 238 5.94 15.50 10.26
N ALA A 239 7.25 15.60 10.04
CA ALA A 239 8.25 14.99 10.91
C ALA A 239 8.29 15.67 12.29
N LYS A 240 8.25 16.98 12.30
CA LYS A 240 8.21 17.76 13.54
C LYS A 240 6.89 17.57 14.29
N ASP A 241 5.78 17.48 13.56
CA ASP A 241 4.47 17.22 14.15
C ASP A 241 4.40 15.83 14.78
N ALA A 242 4.94 14.79 14.11
CA ALA A 242 5.10 13.46 14.67
C ALA A 242 5.95 13.49 15.96
N ALA A 243 7.06 14.23 15.95
CA ALA A 243 7.93 14.36 17.12
C ALA A 243 7.27 15.10 18.29
N ARG A 244 6.48 16.15 18.03
CA ARG A 244 5.68 16.85 19.05
C ARG A 244 4.63 15.92 19.66
N ALA A 245 3.88 15.24 18.80
CA ALA A 245 2.88 14.28 19.24
C ALA A 245 3.50 13.13 20.06
N PHE A 246 4.69 12.66 19.70
CA PHE A 246 5.44 11.68 20.49
C PHE A 246 5.87 12.23 21.85
N ALA A 247 6.41 13.47 21.90
CA ALA A 247 6.86 14.12 23.14
C ALA A 247 5.70 14.31 24.12
N GLU A 248 4.51 14.70 23.66
CA GLU A 248 3.29 14.83 24.46
C GLU A 248 2.84 13.47 25.02
N ARG A 249 2.88 12.41 24.23
CA ARG A 249 2.55 11.04 24.67
C ARG A 249 3.55 10.51 25.68
N LEU A 250 4.84 10.80 25.49
CA LEU A 250 5.90 10.43 26.41
C LEU A 250 5.71 11.14 27.77
N ALA A 251 5.31 12.43 27.75
CA ALA A 251 4.97 13.17 28.95
C ALA A 251 3.74 12.58 29.67
N THR A 252 2.71 12.20 28.91
CA THR A 252 1.52 11.52 29.45
C THR A 252 1.87 10.18 30.09
N ALA A 253 2.88 9.48 29.55
CA ALA A 253 3.41 8.22 30.10
C ALA A 253 4.33 8.42 31.33
N GLY A 254 4.45 9.65 31.85
CA GLY A 254 5.15 9.94 33.11
C GLY A 254 6.60 10.40 32.96
N ILE A 255 7.10 10.61 31.75
CA ILE A 255 8.46 11.12 31.50
C ILE A 255 8.44 12.65 31.42
N THR A 256 9.29 13.33 32.18
CA THR A 256 9.45 14.79 32.06
C THR A 256 10.19 15.15 30.77
N VAL A 257 9.48 15.72 29.79
CA VAL A 257 10.10 16.18 28.54
C VAL A 257 10.61 17.61 28.70
N LYS A 258 11.90 17.84 28.42
CA LYS A 258 12.57 19.15 28.52
C LYS A 258 12.65 19.85 27.17
N GLY A 259 12.25 21.10 27.14
CA GLY A 259 12.36 21.95 25.95
C GLY A 259 11.43 21.53 24.82
N GLY A 260 11.64 22.11 23.63
CA GLY A 260 10.93 21.73 22.41
C GLY A 260 11.62 20.59 21.66
N VAL A 261 10.88 19.94 20.76
CA VAL A 261 11.45 18.95 19.83
C VAL A 261 12.37 19.63 18.81
N ARG A 262 13.42 18.95 18.39
CA ARG A 262 14.36 19.44 17.37
C ARG A 262 14.80 18.31 16.45
N GLU A 263 15.10 18.66 15.23
CA GLU A 263 15.75 17.75 14.30
C GLU A 263 17.22 17.52 14.70
N ALA A 264 17.64 16.27 14.73
CA ALA A 264 19.02 15.87 14.92
C ALA A 264 19.17 14.38 14.59
N THR A 265 20.29 14.03 13.97
CA THR A 265 20.66 12.62 13.74
C THR A 265 21.00 11.95 15.07
N ALA A 266 20.48 10.75 15.28
CA ALA A 266 20.80 9.93 16.44
C ALA A 266 22.29 9.55 16.43
N PRO A 267 23.01 9.67 17.57
CA PRO A 267 24.42 9.29 17.63
C PRO A 267 24.60 7.81 17.31
N GLU A 268 25.71 7.50 16.67
CA GLU A 268 26.15 6.13 16.48
C GLU A 268 26.37 5.48 17.87
N GLY A 269 25.72 4.35 18.14
CA GLY A 269 25.78 3.69 19.45
C GLY A 269 24.73 4.16 20.47
N ALA A 270 23.81 5.07 20.13
CA ALA A 270 22.65 5.39 20.97
C ALA A 270 21.88 4.10 21.33
N ALA A 271 21.53 3.94 22.61
CA ALA A 271 20.90 2.70 23.09
C ALA A 271 19.47 2.59 22.57
N HIS A 272 19.14 1.42 22.04
CA HIS A 272 17.77 1.13 21.58
C HIS A 272 16.79 1.08 22.75
N LEU A 273 15.62 1.71 22.60
CA LEU A 273 14.55 1.73 23.61
C LEU A 273 13.33 0.93 23.16
N ALA A 274 12.80 1.25 21.98
CA ALA A 274 11.59 0.63 21.44
C ALA A 274 11.51 0.81 19.92
N GLU A 275 10.68 -0.01 19.28
CA GLU A 275 10.39 0.11 17.85
C GLU A 275 8.92 -0.16 17.55
N HIS A 276 8.44 0.43 16.46
CA HIS A 276 7.21 0.08 15.76
C HIS A 276 7.58 -0.41 14.36
N ARG A 277 6.94 -1.47 13.91
CA ARG A 277 7.10 -2.01 12.57
C ARG A 277 5.81 -1.84 11.79
N SER A 278 5.90 -1.35 10.57
CA SER A 278 4.77 -1.25 9.66
C SER A 278 4.17 -2.62 9.33
N ALA A 279 3.06 -2.64 8.61
CA ALA A 279 2.65 -3.81 7.85
C ALA A 279 3.79 -4.24 6.89
N PRO A 280 3.85 -5.52 6.46
CA PRO A 280 4.80 -5.96 5.44
C PRO A 280 4.69 -5.16 4.14
N VAL A 281 5.79 -5.02 3.39
CA VAL A 281 5.83 -4.33 2.07
C VAL A 281 4.75 -4.85 1.13
N ALA A 282 4.43 -6.15 1.15
CA ALA A 282 3.31 -6.69 0.39
C ALA A 282 2.00 -5.94 0.65
N SER A 283 1.63 -5.75 1.93
CA SER A 283 0.40 -5.05 2.31
C SER A 283 0.48 -3.54 2.03
N LEU A 284 1.66 -2.94 2.17
CA LEU A 284 1.87 -1.53 1.84
C LEU A 284 1.72 -1.30 0.33
N VAL A 285 2.25 -2.19 -0.49
CA VAL A 285 2.11 -2.17 -1.96
C VAL A 285 0.64 -2.35 -2.37
N GLU A 286 -0.08 -3.31 -1.77
CA GLU A 286 -1.50 -3.49 -2.03
C GLU A 286 -2.30 -2.22 -1.70
N ARG A 287 -2.08 -1.61 -0.53
CA ARG A 287 -2.71 -0.32 -0.16
C ARG A 287 -2.34 0.78 -1.15
N MET A 288 -1.06 0.94 -1.49
CA MET A 288 -0.57 1.94 -2.43
C MET A 288 -1.27 1.86 -3.79
N LEU A 289 -1.47 0.65 -4.30
CA LEU A 289 -2.12 0.42 -5.59
C LEU A 289 -3.63 0.60 -5.51
N THR A 290 -4.28 0.05 -4.48
CA THR A 290 -5.73 0.10 -4.30
C THR A 290 -6.21 1.54 -4.11
N ASP A 291 -5.57 2.30 -3.21
CA ASP A 291 -5.97 3.66 -2.85
C ASP A 291 -5.26 4.73 -3.69
N SER A 292 -4.32 4.33 -4.53
CA SER A 292 -3.45 5.24 -5.29
C SER A 292 -2.66 6.20 -4.40
N ASP A 293 -2.16 5.72 -3.25
CA ASP A 293 -1.49 6.52 -2.23
C ASP A 293 -0.14 7.06 -2.73
N ASN A 294 -0.04 8.39 -2.88
CA ASN A 294 1.15 9.05 -3.40
C ASN A 294 2.26 9.14 -2.35
N ASP A 295 1.90 9.43 -1.10
CA ASP A 295 2.87 9.56 0.00
C ASP A 295 3.57 8.21 0.23
N LEU A 296 2.80 7.12 0.19
CA LEU A 296 3.34 5.77 0.33
C LEU A 296 4.21 5.36 -0.86
N ALA A 297 3.83 5.75 -2.10
CA ALA A 297 4.63 5.48 -3.29
C ALA A 297 6.00 6.17 -3.22
N GLU A 298 6.03 7.45 -2.85
CA GLU A 298 7.27 8.20 -2.72
C GLU A 298 8.16 7.70 -1.59
N ALA A 299 7.56 7.32 -0.45
CA ALA A 299 8.32 6.79 0.68
C ALA A 299 8.92 5.40 0.37
N LEU A 300 8.11 4.48 -0.16
CA LEU A 300 8.58 3.14 -0.56
C LEU A 300 9.71 3.22 -1.59
N ALA A 301 9.57 4.09 -2.59
CA ALA A 301 10.60 4.24 -3.61
C ALA A 301 11.92 4.79 -3.04
N ARG A 302 11.88 5.68 -2.03
CA ARG A 302 13.09 6.16 -1.35
C ARG A 302 13.76 5.08 -0.50
N VAL A 303 12.97 4.30 0.24
CA VAL A 303 13.48 3.15 0.98
C VAL A 303 14.09 2.12 0.03
N THR A 304 13.42 1.86 -1.10
CA THR A 304 13.91 0.97 -2.16
C THR A 304 15.22 1.48 -2.76
N ALA A 305 15.32 2.78 -3.07
CA ALA A 305 16.55 3.38 -3.59
C ALA A 305 17.72 3.19 -2.62
N VAL A 306 17.51 3.48 -1.32
CA VAL A 306 18.53 3.30 -0.29
C VAL A 306 18.94 1.83 -0.13
N ALA A 307 17.98 0.91 -0.16
CA ALA A 307 18.25 -0.54 -0.08
C ALA A 307 19.04 -1.06 -1.31
N GLY A 308 18.86 -0.42 -2.48
CA GLY A 308 19.59 -0.70 -3.71
C GLY A 308 20.87 0.16 -3.87
N ASP A 309 21.44 0.67 -2.78
CA ASP A 309 22.66 1.49 -2.78
C ASP A 309 22.56 2.80 -3.60
N GLN A 310 21.34 3.29 -3.85
CA GLN A 310 21.08 4.58 -4.47
C GLN A 310 20.79 5.65 -3.40
N PRO A 311 21.12 6.93 -3.64
CA PRO A 311 20.71 7.99 -2.72
C PRO A 311 19.20 8.04 -2.53
N GLY A 312 18.72 8.26 -1.31
CA GLY A 312 17.30 8.43 -1.00
C GLY A 312 16.73 9.79 -1.44
N THR A 313 17.00 10.22 -2.66
CA THR A 313 16.58 11.47 -3.31
C THR A 313 15.73 11.16 -4.53
N ALA A 314 15.04 12.17 -5.08
CA ALA A 314 14.28 12.00 -6.34
C ALA A 314 15.16 11.41 -7.47
N GLY A 315 16.40 11.88 -7.61
CA GLY A 315 17.36 11.35 -8.60
C GLY A 315 17.78 9.90 -8.33
N GLY A 316 17.90 9.49 -7.05
CA GLY A 316 18.17 8.10 -6.68
C GLY A 316 16.96 7.19 -6.93
N VAL A 317 15.78 7.66 -6.64
CA VAL A 317 14.52 6.96 -6.96
C VAL A 317 14.40 6.71 -8.47
N ALA A 318 14.66 7.72 -9.30
CA ALA A 318 14.62 7.56 -10.76
C ALA A 318 15.60 6.47 -11.24
N ARG A 319 16.81 6.40 -10.67
CA ARG A 319 17.77 5.32 -10.99
C ARG A 319 17.28 3.96 -10.50
N ALA A 320 16.83 3.86 -9.26
CA ALA A 320 16.35 2.61 -8.69
C ALA A 320 15.16 2.03 -9.49
N LEU A 321 14.22 2.89 -9.90
CA LEU A 321 13.11 2.47 -10.76
C LEU A 321 13.59 2.05 -12.16
N THR A 322 14.58 2.73 -12.73
CA THR A 322 15.15 2.36 -14.04
C THR A 322 15.85 1.01 -13.96
N GLU A 323 16.78 0.84 -13.02
CA GLU A 323 17.56 -0.39 -12.82
C GLU A 323 16.64 -1.57 -12.46
N GLY A 324 15.66 -1.34 -11.58
CA GLY A 324 14.69 -2.35 -11.20
C GLY A 324 13.76 -2.76 -12.36
N ALA A 325 13.27 -1.82 -13.16
CA ALA A 325 12.46 -2.13 -14.34
C ALA A 325 13.27 -2.91 -15.40
N GLU A 326 14.56 -2.57 -15.58
CA GLU A 326 15.47 -3.32 -16.45
C GLU A 326 15.67 -4.76 -15.97
N ALA A 327 15.86 -4.95 -14.65
CA ALA A 327 15.99 -6.27 -14.03
C ALA A 327 14.72 -7.13 -14.17
N LEU A 328 13.56 -6.48 -14.26
CA LEU A 328 12.27 -7.10 -14.55
C LEU A 328 12.07 -7.41 -16.05
N GLY A 329 13.04 -7.06 -16.91
CA GLY A 329 12.97 -7.30 -18.36
C GLY A 329 12.10 -6.29 -19.11
N ALA A 330 11.76 -5.15 -18.50
CA ALA A 330 10.94 -4.14 -19.15
C ALA A 330 11.75 -3.30 -20.15
N PRO A 331 11.18 -2.92 -21.32
CA PRO A 331 11.84 -2.04 -22.28
C PRO A 331 11.91 -0.62 -21.75
N LEU A 332 13.10 0.00 -21.83
CA LEU A 332 13.36 1.33 -21.28
C LEU A 332 13.50 2.44 -22.34
N ASP A 333 13.34 2.12 -23.61
CA ASP A 333 13.43 3.10 -24.67
C ASP A 333 12.43 4.25 -24.45
N SER A 334 12.94 5.49 -24.46
CA SER A 334 12.15 6.71 -24.22
C SER A 334 11.52 6.82 -22.82
N VAL A 335 11.84 5.94 -21.89
CA VAL A 335 11.35 5.98 -20.49
C VAL A 335 12.14 7.02 -19.68
N ARG A 336 11.43 7.76 -18.85
CA ARG A 336 12.01 8.69 -17.87
C ARG A 336 11.18 8.70 -16.59
N PHE A 337 11.72 8.13 -15.53
CA PHE A 337 11.16 8.28 -14.20
C PHE A 337 11.62 9.61 -13.58
N VAL A 338 10.69 10.34 -12.99
CA VAL A 338 10.96 11.62 -12.29
C VAL A 338 10.44 11.58 -10.85
N ASP A 339 9.42 10.79 -10.62
CA ASP A 339 8.83 10.49 -9.32
C ASP A 339 8.36 9.02 -9.28
N ALA A 340 7.87 8.58 -8.13
CA ALA A 340 7.35 7.23 -7.93
C ALA A 340 5.80 7.18 -7.88
N SER A 341 5.17 8.33 -7.77
CA SER A 341 3.72 8.50 -7.61
C SER A 341 3.00 8.79 -8.93
N GLY A 342 3.70 9.40 -9.89
CA GLY A 342 3.16 9.86 -11.16
C GLY A 342 2.41 11.19 -11.08
N LEU A 343 2.65 11.98 -10.04
CA LEU A 343 2.13 13.34 -9.92
C LEU A 343 2.87 14.32 -10.81
N ASP A 344 4.16 14.06 -11.07
CA ASP A 344 4.96 14.88 -11.97
C ASP A 344 4.64 14.55 -13.43
N ARG A 345 4.18 15.59 -14.15
CA ARG A 345 3.78 15.46 -15.57
C ARG A 345 4.94 15.22 -16.52
N ASP A 346 6.16 15.41 -16.06
CA ASP A 346 7.40 15.21 -16.83
C ASP A 346 7.84 13.76 -16.90
N GLY A 347 7.26 12.88 -16.10
CA GLY A 347 7.45 11.43 -16.19
C GLY A 347 7.04 10.90 -17.57
N ARG A 348 7.78 9.94 -18.10
CA ARG A 348 7.50 9.29 -19.38
C ARG A 348 7.66 7.78 -19.24
N VAL A 349 6.60 7.04 -19.53
CA VAL A 349 6.64 5.58 -19.62
C VAL A 349 5.91 5.13 -20.89
N THR A 350 6.13 3.88 -21.27
CA THR A 350 5.49 3.28 -22.44
C THR A 350 4.47 2.23 -22.03
N ALA A 351 3.49 1.96 -22.88
CA ALA A 351 2.57 0.85 -22.67
C ALA A 351 3.32 -0.50 -22.61
N GLY A 352 4.38 -0.64 -23.41
CA GLY A 352 5.23 -1.84 -23.39
C GLY A 352 5.94 -2.05 -22.06
N LEU A 353 6.45 -1.00 -21.42
CA LEU A 353 7.06 -1.09 -20.09
C LEU A 353 6.03 -1.57 -19.06
N LEU A 354 4.84 -0.96 -19.02
CA LEU A 354 3.82 -1.30 -18.03
C LEU A 354 3.35 -2.75 -18.17
N THR A 355 3.12 -3.22 -19.40
CA THR A 355 2.71 -4.62 -19.64
C THR A 355 3.82 -5.61 -19.34
N ALA A 356 5.08 -5.30 -19.61
CA ALA A 356 6.21 -6.15 -19.25
C ALA A 356 6.35 -6.31 -17.73
N VAL A 357 6.21 -5.21 -16.96
CA VAL A 357 6.25 -5.25 -15.49
C VAL A 357 5.07 -6.06 -14.93
N LEU A 358 3.85 -5.89 -15.48
CA LEU A 358 2.69 -6.68 -15.09
C LEU A 358 2.86 -8.17 -15.41
N ALA A 359 3.45 -8.50 -16.56
CA ALA A 359 3.76 -9.88 -16.93
C ALA A 359 4.81 -10.50 -15.98
N ALA A 360 5.86 -9.75 -15.62
CA ALA A 360 6.85 -10.18 -14.63
C ALA A 360 6.22 -10.40 -13.24
N ALA A 361 5.26 -9.55 -12.84
CA ALA A 361 4.54 -9.72 -11.58
C ALA A 361 3.59 -10.92 -11.57
N ALA A 362 3.20 -11.42 -12.74
CA ALA A 362 2.36 -12.60 -12.90
C ALA A 362 3.16 -13.90 -13.07
N ASP A 363 4.47 -13.82 -13.21
CA ASP A 363 5.34 -14.99 -13.34
C ASP A 363 5.24 -15.88 -12.10
N GLN A 364 5.01 -17.17 -12.33
CA GLN A 364 4.91 -18.16 -11.27
C GLN A 364 6.24 -18.44 -10.57
N GLU A 365 7.35 -18.14 -11.22
CA GLU A 365 8.70 -18.27 -10.67
C GLU A 365 9.09 -17.09 -9.78
N ARG A 366 8.28 -15.99 -9.79
CA ARG A 366 8.48 -14.77 -8.99
C ARG A 366 7.27 -14.46 -8.08
N PRO A 367 6.88 -15.38 -7.19
CA PRO A 367 5.68 -15.23 -6.34
C PRO A 367 5.76 -14.01 -5.40
N GLU A 368 6.96 -13.52 -5.10
CA GLU A 368 7.20 -12.31 -4.30
C GLU A 368 6.62 -11.05 -4.95
N LEU A 369 6.44 -11.01 -6.26
CA LEU A 369 5.90 -9.87 -7.00
C LEU A 369 4.36 -9.86 -7.05
N ARG A 370 3.68 -10.93 -6.67
CA ARG A 370 2.22 -11.04 -6.73
C ARG A 370 1.45 -9.91 -6.06
N PRO A 371 1.91 -9.32 -4.93
CA PRO A 371 1.22 -8.17 -4.35
C PRO A 371 1.07 -6.97 -5.30
N ALA A 372 1.92 -6.84 -6.32
CA ALA A 372 1.74 -5.84 -7.38
C ALA A 372 0.49 -6.09 -8.26
N LEU A 373 -0.01 -7.33 -8.32
CA LEU A 373 -1.25 -7.67 -9.02
C LEU A 373 -2.45 -7.70 -8.07
N THR A 374 -2.30 -8.30 -6.86
CA THR A 374 -3.41 -8.41 -5.91
C THR A 374 -3.84 -7.06 -5.36
N GLY A 375 -2.93 -6.08 -5.30
CA GLY A 375 -3.21 -4.70 -4.91
C GLY A 375 -3.90 -3.85 -5.99
N LEU A 376 -4.00 -4.32 -7.23
CA LEU A 376 -4.73 -3.61 -8.27
C LEU A 376 -6.22 -3.55 -7.92
N PRO A 377 -6.86 -2.36 -8.00
CA PRO A 377 -8.31 -2.22 -7.86
C PRO A 377 -9.07 -3.20 -8.75
N VAL A 378 -10.13 -3.78 -8.20
CA VAL A 378 -11.07 -4.64 -8.92
C VAL A 378 -12.19 -3.79 -9.50
N ALA A 379 -12.41 -3.87 -10.79
CA ALA A 379 -13.46 -3.16 -11.51
C ALA A 379 -14.84 -3.36 -10.86
N GLY A 380 -15.51 -2.27 -10.51
CA GLY A 380 -16.81 -2.25 -9.86
C GLY A 380 -16.80 -2.56 -8.35
N PHE A 381 -15.62 -2.85 -7.72
CA PHE A 381 -15.64 -3.34 -6.34
C PHE A 381 -14.66 -2.64 -5.38
N THR A 382 -13.43 -2.34 -5.78
CA THR A 382 -12.43 -1.83 -4.83
C THR A 382 -11.65 -0.62 -5.35
N GLY A 383 -11.17 0.18 -4.38
CA GLY A 383 -10.25 1.28 -4.63
C GLY A 383 -10.76 2.29 -5.64
N THR A 384 -9.89 2.74 -6.53
CA THR A 384 -10.22 3.75 -7.55
C THR A 384 -11.15 3.27 -8.66
N LEU A 385 -11.49 1.98 -8.68
CA LEU A 385 -12.46 1.39 -9.62
C LEU A 385 -13.82 1.05 -8.99
N THR A 386 -14.07 1.40 -7.71
CA THR A 386 -15.30 1.05 -6.98
C THR A 386 -16.56 1.53 -7.69
N ASN A 387 -16.54 2.74 -8.26
CA ASN A 387 -17.69 3.37 -8.92
C ASN A 387 -17.49 3.45 -10.45
N ARG A 388 -16.78 2.49 -11.01
CA ARG A 388 -16.57 2.35 -12.46
C ARG A 388 -17.04 0.96 -12.89
N TYR A 389 -17.33 0.77 -14.17
CA TYR A 389 -17.87 -0.50 -14.72
C TYR A 389 -19.30 -0.81 -14.25
N ASP A 390 -20.07 0.21 -13.84
CA ASP A 390 -21.42 -0.01 -13.30
C ASP A 390 -22.47 -0.21 -14.40
N ASP A 391 -22.25 0.40 -15.57
CA ASP A 391 -23.18 0.36 -16.71
C ASP A 391 -22.46 0.48 -18.06
N GLY A 392 -23.22 0.53 -19.13
CA GLY A 392 -22.70 0.70 -20.50
C GLY A 392 -21.84 -0.44 -20.99
N ASP A 393 -21.00 -0.15 -21.99
CA ASP A 393 -20.11 -1.12 -22.65
C ASP A 393 -18.94 -1.55 -21.73
N GLY A 394 -18.68 -0.79 -20.66
CA GLY A 394 -17.70 -1.11 -19.63
C GLY A 394 -18.14 -2.21 -18.64
N ALA A 395 -19.45 -2.44 -18.45
CA ALA A 395 -19.97 -3.31 -17.40
C ALA A 395 -19.45 -4.76 -17.46
N GLY A 396 -19.08 -5.25 -18.63
CA GLY A 396 -18.54 -6.60 -18.82
C GLY A 396 -17.20 -6.84 -18.12
N GLY A 397 -16.49 -5.80 -17.72
CA GLY A 397 -15.22 -5.87 -17.00
C GLY A 397 -15.35 -6.02 -15.48
N ALA A 398 -16.55 -5.81 -14.92
CA ALA A 398 -16.77 -5.85 -13.48
C ALA A 398 -16.36 -7.20 -12.87
N GLY A 399 -15.51 -7.15 -11.85
CA GLY A 399 -14.98 -8.31 -11.13
C GLY A 399 -13.88 -9.09 -11.85
N VAL A 400 -13.69 -8.92 -13.17
CA VAL A 400 -12.72 -9.67 -13.98
C VAL A 400 -11.58 -8.81 -14.51
N VAL A 401 -11.71 -7.49 -14.49
CA VAL A 401 -10.63 -6.53 -14.72
C VAL A 401 -10.07 -6.09 -13.38
N ARG A 402 -8.74 -6.08 -13.28
CA ARG A 402 -8.00 -5.49 -12.18
C ARG A 402 -7.01 -4.49 -12.74
N ALA A 403 -7.11 -3.23 -12.37
CA ALA A 403 -6.24 -2.23 -13.00
C ALA A 403 -5.91 -1.05 -12.09
N LYS A 404 -4.70 -0.55 -12.25
CA LYS A 404 -4.29 0.75 -11.72
C LYS A 404 -4.76 1.84 -12.67
N THR A 405 -5.46 2.81 -12.09
CA THR A 405 -5.89 4.02 -12.79
C THR A 405 -4.81 5.11 -12.73
N GLY A 406 -4.74 5.93 -13.74
CA GLY A 406 -3.96 7.17 -13.73
C GLY A 406 -4.76 8.31 -14.31
N THR A 407 -4.81 9.44 -13.60
CA THR A 407 -5.52 10.64 -14.05
C THR A 407 -4.75 11.88 -13.66
N LEU A 408 -4.44 12.71 -14.67
CA LEU A 408 -4.02 14.11 -14.53
C LEU A 408 -4.82 14.91 -15.55
N THR A 409 -4.81 16.23 -15.46
CA THR A 409 -5.48 17.06 -16.48
C THR A 409 -4.97 16.70 -17.88
N GLY A 410 -5.85 16.24 -18.76
CA GLY A 410 -5.53 15.81 -20.12
C GLY A 410 -4.76 14.48 -20.23
N VAL A 411 -4.66 13.69 -19.15
CA VAL A 411 -4.02 12.37 -19.15
C VAL A 411 -4.92 11.38 -18.44
N ASN A 412 -5.26 10.29 -19.13
CA ASN A 412 -5.98 9.15 -18.55
C ASN A 412 -5.28 7.85 -18.93
N THR A 413 -5.01 7.01 -17.95
CA THR A 413 -4.27 5.77 -18.16
C THR A 413 -4.90 4.65 -17.34
N LEU A 414 -4.81 3.41 -17.87
CA LEU A 414 -5.31 2.21 -17.21
C LEU A 414 -4.36 1.05 -17.53
N ALA A 415 -3.79 0.44 -16.50
CA ALA A 415 -2.86 -0.67 -16.67
C ALA A 415 -3.12 -1.78 -15.66
N GLY A 416 -3.22 -3.01 -16.10
CA GLY A 416 -3.56 -4.12 -15.23
C GLY A 416 -3.75 -5.45 -15.94
N THR A 417 -4.66 -6.25 -15.43
CA THR A 417 -5.00 -7.58 -15.99
C THR A 417 -6.50 -7.69 -16.27
N ALA A 418 -6.83 -8.42 -17.31
CA ALA A 418 -8.20 -8.84 -17.63
C ALA A 418 -8.24 -10.36 -17.75
N THR A 419 -9.23 -10.98 -17.11
CA THR A 419 -9.48 -12.43 -17.28
C THR A 419 -10.53 -12.60 -18.35
N THR A 420 -10.19 -13.30 -19.44
CA THR A 420 -11.10 -13.58 -20.55
C THR A 420 -12.22 -14.55 -20.13
N ALA A 421 -13.27 -14.64 -20.94
CA ALA A 421 -14.38 -15.57 -20.70
C ALA A 421 -13.92 -17.04 -20.56
N ASP A 422 -12.82 -17.42 -21.23
CA ASP A 422 -12.21 -18.75 -21.16
C ASP A 422 -11.20 -18.91 -20.01
N GLY A 423 -11.09 -17.90 -19.13
CA GLY A 423 -10.20 -17.94 -17.96
C GLY A 423 -8.72 -17.59 -18.26
N ARG A 424 -8.40 -17.10 -19.45
CA ARG A 424 -7.04 -16.64 -19.78
C ARG A 424 -6.78 -15.27 -19.16
N VAL A 425 -5.60 -15.05 -18.61
CA VAL A 425 -5.20 -13.77 -18.04
C VAL A 425 -4.34 -13.00 -19.05
N LEU A 426 -4.77 -11.80 -19.38
CA LEU A 426 -4.07 -10.86 -20.24
C LEU A 426 -3.59 -9.68 -19.41
N ALA A 427 -2.33 -9.29 -19.52
CA ALA A 427 -1.84 -8.02 -19.00
C ALA A 427 -2.01 -6.94 -20.08
N PHE A 428 -2.48 -5.76 -19.68
CA PHE A 428 -2.71 -4.66 -20.58
C PHE A 428 -2.26 -3.32 -20.03
N ALA A 429 -1.97 -2.38 -20.90
CA ALA A 429 -1.79 -0.97 -20.57
C ALA A 429 -2.34 -0.12 -21.70
N PHE A 430 -3.24 0.82 -21.36
CA PHE A 430 -3.81 1.81 -22.26
C PHE A 430 -3.51 3.20 -21.72
N MET A 431 -3.00 4.10 -22.58
CA MET A 431 -2.58 5.41 -22.17
C MET A 431 -3.09 6.45 -23.18
N ALA A 432 -3.88 7.39 -22.69
CA ALA A 432 -4.45 8.50 -23.45
C ALA A 432 -3.83 9.83 -22.98
N ALA A 433 -3.53 10.69 -23.92
CA ALA A 433 -3.01 12.03 -23.70
C ALA A 433 -3.89 13.04 -24.45
N ASP A 434 -3.84 14.31 -24.00
CA ASP A 434 -4.61 15.41 -24.57
C ASP A 434 -6.14 15.18 -24.53
N THR A 435 -6.59 14.37 -23.54
CA THR A 435 -8.02 14.14 -23.30
C THR A 435 -8.70 15.42 -22.83
N ARG A 436 -9.91 15.68 -23.35
CA ARG A 436 -10.67 16.90 -23.04
C ARG A 436 -11.63 16.72 -21.88
N ASP A 437 -12.20 15.53 -21.78
CA ASP A 437 -13.11 15.10 -20.73
C ASP A 437 -12.53 13.84 -20.07
N ALA A 438 -12.24 13.95 -18.77
CA ALA A 438 -11.60 12.88 -18.05
C ALA A 438 -12.55 11.70 -17.77
N GLU A 439 -13.85 11.96 -17.58
CA GLU A 439 -14.86 10.94 -17.32
C GLU A 439 -15.11 10.11 -18.58
N ALA A 440 -15.36 10.78 -19.71
CA ALA A 440 -15.54 10.12 -21.00
C ALA A 440 -14.28 9.31 -21.41
N ALA A 441 -13.08 9.84 -21.19
CA ALA A 441 -11.84 9.10 -21.44
C ALA A 441 -11.68 7.87 -20.53
N GLN A 442 -12.10 7.94 -19.27
CA GLN A 442 -12.11 6.80 -18.36
C GLN A 442 -13.09 5.71 -18.80
N GLU A 443 -14.30 6.08 -19.22
CA GLU A 443 -15.30 5.14 -19.76
C GLU A 443 -14.81 4.46 -21.03
N ALA A 444 -14.14 5.18 -21.93
CA ALA A 444 -13.54 4.60 -23.12
C ALA A 444 -12.42 3.59 -22.79
N LEU A 445 -11.57 3.89 -21.79
CA LEU A 445 -10.55 2.95 -21.31
C LEU A 445 -11.17 1.72 -20.64
N ASP A 446 -12.26 1.88 -19.88
CA ASP A 446 -12.98 0.78 -19.26
C ASP A 446 -13.64 -0.14 -20.30
N THR A 447 -14.21 0.45 -21.35
CA THR A 447 -14.76 -0.27 -22.50
C THR A 447 -13.66 -1.10 -23.19
N ALA A 448 -12.47 -0.52 -23.43
CA ALA A 448 -11.35 -1.25 -24.03
C ALA A 448 -10.87 -2.42 -23.15
N ALA A 449 -10.79 -2.22 -21.82
CA ALA A 449 -10.42 -3.29 -20.89
C ALA A 449 -11.51 -4.36 -20.77
N SER A 450 -12.78 -3.99 -20.81
CA SER A 450 -13.92 -4.92 -20.79
C SER A 450 -13.99 -5.75 -22.06
N ALA A 451 -13.62 -5.18 -23.21
CA ALA A 451 -13.54 -5.91 -24.47
C ALA A 451 -12.52 -7.05 -24.41
N LEU A 452 -11.42 -6.91 -23.63
CA LEU A 452 -10.48 -8.01 -23.37
C LEU A 452 -11.13 -9.13 -22.56
N ALA A 453 -11.90 -8.78 -21.55
CA ALA A 453 -12.58 -9.75 -20.69
C ALA A 453 -13.66 -10.55 -21.46
N ALA A 454 -14.30 -9.91 -22.44
CA ALA A 454 -15.32 -10.54 -23.28
C ALA A 454 -14.77 -11.50 -24.34
N LEU A 455 -13.44 -11.54 -24.57
CA LEU A 455 -12.86 -12.43 -25.56
C LEU A 455 -13.06 -13.89 -25.17
N SER A 456 -13.44 -14.69 -26.15
CA SER A 456 -13.46 -16.15 -26.09
C SER A 456 -12.77 -16.71 -27.34
N VAL A 457 -12.04 -17.78 -27.16
CA VAL A 457 -11.49 -18.54 -28.30
C VAL A 457 -12.53 -19.60 -28.66
N THR A 458 -13.35 -19.28 -29.67
CA THR A 458 -14.28 -20.26 -30.27
C THR A 458 -13.60 -21.02 -31.40
#